data_89bad82d1b1f94ad18d7d81eb174245e
#
_entry.id   89bad82d1b1f94ad18d7d81eb174245e
#
_cell.length_a   1.000
_cell.length_b   1.000
_cell.length_c   1.000
_cell.angle_alpha   90.00
_cell.angle_beta   90.00
_cell.angle_gamma   90.00
#
_symmetry.space_group_name_H-M   'P 1'
#
loop_
_entity.id
_entity.type
_entity.pdbx_description
1 polymer ?
#
loop_
_entity_poly.entity_id
_entity_poly.type
_entity_poly.pdbx_seq_one_letter_code
_entity_poly.pdbx_strand_id
1 'polypeptide(L)'
;MKKKRIVSTLLALLLLASLPVSALAAEWDIGKGDITVNAESGGQTVRQGGGAAVPDSAPVITGTSKENNVTINAESGQTASVTLSGVNIDVRDKGKAAVSTTGEGNVSIELNGGSTLRSGYEHAGLEKNNGGSLTIADEDKNGKLTAWGGQQGAGIGGGSGKDGSNIFITGGGVNAIGGLAAAGIGGGLGGNGSNITISGGKVGATNGLNGAGIGGGQHGSGSNITISGGEVNAIGGDSSAGIGGGHTGDGSDITISGGEVSASGGKSGAGIGGGVYGKGEGITVSGNAQLKVRGGRVQGDYGTGAGIGGGGSYGTDGAEVEPDICALNPGGKIEYYAPRSSMSGTPNKTVTNPTGDFVWDSGRVTKPATCTEKGVRTYTCTGSTHTRTEDIPALNHSFAGQAYVSDNNATCEQDGTKTIRCVRYGRGGCTEKDTVVD
;
A
#
# COMPACT_ATOMS: atom_id res chain seq x y z
N MET A 1 31.79 -37.26 58.38
CA MET A 1 30.82 -37.24 57.27
C MET A 1 29.78 -36.12 57.48
N LYS A 2 30.12 -34.85 57.30
CA LYS A 2 29.18 -33.70 57.34
C LYS A 2 29.78 -32.50 56.60
N LYS A 3 30.12 -32.61 55.28
CA LYS A 3 30.57 -31.46 54.48
C LYS A 3 30.13 -31.51 53.00
N LYS A 4 29.03 -32.22 52.64
CA LYS A 4 28.59 -32.33 51.21
C LYS A 4 27.14 -31.89 50.96
N ARG A 5 26.48 -31.11 51.83
CA ARG A 5 25.07 -30.70 51.65
C ARG A 5 24.83 -29.19 51.59
N ILE A 6 25.87 -28.32 51.51
CA ILE A 6 25.68 -26.86 51.50
C ILE A 6 25.95 -26.23 50.12
N VAL A 7 26.53 -26.98 49.15
CA VAL A 7 26.84 -26.43 47.80
C VAL A 7 25.66 -26.57 46.83
N SER A 8 24.68 -27.43 47.10
CA SER A 8 23.56 -27.70 46.17
C SER A 8 22.37 -26.72 46.27
N THR A 9 22.27 -25.95 47.37
CA THR A 9 21.16 -24.99 47.58
C THR A 9 21.50 -23.56 47.12
N LEU A 10 22.74 -23.22 46.90
CA LEU A 10 23.10 -21.89 46.36
C LEU A 10 23.07 -21.82 44.83
N LEU A 11 23.13 -22.98 44.13
CA LEU A 11 23.09 -23.02 42.67
C LEU A 11 21.65 -23.00 42.10
N ALA A 12 20.68 -23.36 42.94
CA ALA A 12 19.24 -23.31 42.55
C ALA A 12 18.61 -21.92 42.69
N LEU A 13 19.27 -20.99 43.42
CA LEU A 13 18.74 -19.64 43.63
C LEU A 13 19.26 -18.63 42.59
N LEU A 14 20.26 -19.00 41.80
CA LEU A 14 20.80 -18.13 40.72
C LEU A 14 20.18 -18.39 39.34
N LEU A 15 19.37 -19.43 39.18
CA LEU A 15 18.68 -19.73 37.91
C LEU A 15 17.24 -19.19 37.84
N LEU A 16 16.72 -18.56 38.88
CA LEU A 16 15.41 -17.93 38.89
C LEU A 16 15.41 -16.43 38.53
N ALA A 17 16.56 -15.87 38.18
CA ALA A 17 16.71 -14.44 37.89
C ALA A 17 16.75 -14.09 36.39
N SER A 18 16.44 -15.04 35.49
CA SER A 18 16.45 -14.79 34.04
C SER A 18 15.26 -15.40 33.28
N LEU A 19 14.13 -15.55 33.93
CA LEU A 19 12.89 -15.63 33.18
C LEU A 19 12.57 -14.22 32.70
N PRO A 20 12.36 -13.99 31.39
CA PRO A 20 11.82 -12.71 30.97
C PRO A 20 10.50 -12.54 31.70
N VAL A 21 10.42 -11.57 32.58
CA VAL A 21 9.13 -11.09 33.08
C VAL A 21 8.44 -10.62 31.80
N SER A 22 7.48 -11.39 31.31
CA SER A 22 6.52 -10.87 30.32
C SER A 22 5.91 -9.64 30.97
N ALA A 23 6.36 -8.46 30.58
CA ALA A 23 5.74 -7.23 31.04
C ALA A 23 4.28 -7.33 30.63
N LEU A 24 3.39 -7.39 31.62
CA LEU A 24 1.96 -7.27 31.39
C LEU A 24 1.76 -5.94 30.66
N ALA A 25 0.94 -5.95 29.59
CA ALA A 25 0.59 -4.75 28.87
C ALA A 25 0.13 -3.67 29.86
N ALA A 26 0.86 -2.55 29.91
CA ALA A 26 0.51 -1.46 30.80
C ALA A 26 -0.42 -0.48 30.10
N GLU A 27 -1.32 0.13 30.88
CA GLU A 27 -2.14 1.24 30.39
C GLU A 27 -1.42 2.57 30.53
N TRP A 28 -1.40 3.32 29.43
CA TRP A 28 -0.77 4.63 29.32
C TRP A 28 -1.83 5.69 28.99
N ASP A 29 -2.22 6.46 29.98
CA ASP A 29 -3.23 7.51 29.83
C ASP A 29 -2.63 8.79 29.24
N ILE A 30 -2.98 9.09 27.98
CA ILE A 30 -2.49 10.29 27.26
C ILE A 30 -2.78 11.62 27.97
N GLY A 31 -3.73 11.63 28.89
CA GLY A 31 -4.02 12.80 29.72
C GLY A 31 -2.86 13.18 30.67
N LYS A 32 -1.95 12.27 30.95
CA LYS A 32 -0.83 12.46 31.89
C LYS A 32 0.47 12.98 31.26
N GLY A 33 0.53 13.14 29.95
CA GLY A 33 1.71 13.65 29.21
C GLY A 33 1.89 12.98 27.86
N ASP A 34 2.76 13.55 27.01
CA ASP A 34 3.13 12.95 25.74
C ASP A 34 3.65 11.51 25.95
N ILE A 35 3.31 10.60 25.04
CA ILE A 35 3.73 9.21 25.09
C ILE A 35 4.70 8.96 23.93
N THR A 36 5.86 8.38 24.24
CA THR A 36 6.81 7.91 23.25
C THR A 36 7.00 6.41 23.42
N VAL A 37 6.74 5.67 22.36
CA VAL A 37 7.01 4.23 22.25
C VAL A 37 8.26 4.06 21.38
N ASN A 38 9.27 3.32 21.86
CA ASN A 38 10.48 3.02 21.09
C ASN A 38 10.66 1.50 21.00
N ALA A 39 10.72 0.97 19.78
CA ALA A 39 11.11 -0.41 19.51
C ALA A 39 12.53 -0.43 18.96
N GLU A 40 13.44 -1.02 19.72
CA GLU A 40 14.88 -1.11 19.49
C GLU A 40 15.34 -2.57 19.56
N SER A 41 16.56 -2.87 19.20
CA SER A 41 17.12 -4.23 19.26
C SER A 41 17.07 -4.86 20.66
N GLY A 42 17.03 -4.04 21.72
CA GLY A 42 16.90 -4.45 23.12
C GLY A 42 15.46 -4.70 23.59
N GLY A 43 14.46 -4.50 22.74
CA GLY A 43 13.04 -4.60 23.06
C GLY A 43 12.30 -3.27 22.95
N GLN A 44 11.00 -3.29 23.31
CA GLN A 44 10.18 -2.10 23.26
C GLN A 44 10.09 -1.44 24.62
N THR A 45 10.16 -0.11 24.64
CA THR A 45 10.01 0.72 25.82
C THR A 45 8.99 1.82 25.60
N VAL A 46 8.37 2.27 26.69
CA VAL A 46 7.45 3.41 26.68
C VAL A 46 7.92 4.46 27.67
N ARG A 47 7.84 5.72 27.27
CA ARG A 47 8.09 6.89 28.12
C ARG A 47 6.88 7.80 28.09
N GLN A 48 6.46 8.30 29.24
CA GLN A 48 5.39 9.29 29.37
C GLN A 48 5.89 10.58 30.02
N GLY A 49 5.64 11.69 29.38
CA GLY A 49 6.06 13.03 29.84
C GLY A 49 7.57 13.07 30.08
N GLY A 50 7.98 13.60 31.24
CA GLY A 50 9.37 13.67 31.69
C GLY A 50 9.88 12.41 32.41
N GLY A 51 9.08 11.33 32.46
CA GLY A 51 9.45 10.09 33.14
C GLY A 51 10.55 9.27 32.46
N ALA A 52 11.07 8.26 33.17
CA ALA A 52 12.01 7.32 32.59
C ALA A 52 11.31 6.38 31.57
N ALA A 53 12.05 5.87 30.60
CA ALA A 53 11.57 4.82 29.72
C ALA A 53 11.42 3.49 30.51
N VAL A 54 10.30 2.80 30.32
CA VAL A 54 9.95 1.55 30.96
C VAL A 54 9.74 0.48 29.92
N PRO A 55 10.27 -0.74 30.08
CA PRO A 55 10.00 -1.85 29.18
C PRO A 55 8.50 -2.17 29.13
N ASP A 56 7.92 -2.17 27.93
CA ASP A 56 6.54 -2.57 27.69
C ASP A 56 6.41 -3.02 26.22
N SER A 57 6.22 -4.30 25.99
CA SER A 57 6.15 -4.91 24.66
C SER A 57 4.78 -4.80 23.98
N ALA A 58 3.73 -4.42 24.72
CA ALA A 58 2.36 -4.34 24.23
C ALA A 58 1.56 -3.21 24.92
N PRO A 59 2.02 -1.95 24.86
CA PRO A 59 1.39 -0.84 25.57
C PRO A 59 -0.03 -0.60 25.08
N VAL A 60 -0.93 -0.38 26.03
CA VAL A 60 -2.31 0.03 25.77
C VAL A 60 -2.43 1.52 26.05
N ILE A 61 -2.64 2.32 25.02
CA ILE A 61 -2.80 3.76 25.13
C ILE A 61 -4.28 4.09 25.29
N THR A 62 -4.61 4.87 26.32
CA THR A 62 -5.98 5.24 26.68
C THR A 62 -6.10 6.75 26.92
N GLY A 63 -7.31 7.20 27.21
CA GLY A 63 -7.57 8.53 27.75
C GLY A 63 -7.79 9.64 26.71
N THR A 64 -7.82 10.87 27.19
CA THR A 64 -8.16 12.06 26.37
C THR A 64 -7.14 13.18 26.61
N SER A 65 -6.73 13.82 25.51
CA SER A 65 -5.86 15.01 25.57
C SER A 65 -6.14 16.02 24.47
N LYS A 66 -5.95 17.29 24.82
CA LYS A 66 -5.89 18.43 23.87
C LYS A 66 -4.49 19.03 23.76
N GLU A 67 -3.55 18.49 24.52
CA GLU A 67 -2.18 18.99 24.63
C GLU A 67 -1.14 17.96 24.20
N ASN A 68 -1.37 16.71 24.57
CA ASN A 68 -0.40 15.62 24.45
C ASN A 68 -0.62 14.81 23.17
N ASN A 69 0.45 14.22 22.67
CA ASN A 69 0.44 13.37 21.49
C ASN A 69 1.21 12.07 21.72
N VAL A 70 1.08 11.14 20.79
CA VAL A 70 1.81 9.87 20.79
C VAL A 70 2.83 9.85 19.66
N THR A 71 4.06 9.50 19.97
CA THR A 71 5.10 9.19 18.97
C THR A 71 5.50 7.72 19.08
N ILE A 72 5.42 7.00 17.97
CA ILE A 72 5.78 5.58 17.88
C ILE A 72 7.01 5.47 16.98
N ASN A 73 8.14 5.13 17.57
CA ASN A 73 9.40 4.96 16.88
C ASN A 73 9.76 3.48 16.77
N ALA A 74 10.17 3.04 15.59
CA ALA A 74 10.69 1.71 15.37
C ALA A 74 12.03 1.79 14.62
N GLU A 75 13.07 1.21 15.17
CA GLU A 75 14.36 1.09 14.48
C GLU A 75 14.28 0.10 13.32
N SER A 76 15.25 0.19 12.41
CA SER A 76 15.36 -0.72 11.27
C SER A 76 15.35 -2.18 11.72
N GLY A 77 14.52 -3.00 11.09
CA GLY A 77 14.34 -4.42 11.43
C GLY A 77 13.49 -4.68 12.68
N GLN A 78 13.00 -3.64 13.37
CA GLN A 78 12.10 -3.77 14.52
C GLN A 78 10.65 -3.48 14.14
N THR A 79 9.74 -3.94 14.99
CA THR A 79 8.31 -3.61 14.90
C THR A 79 7.84 -3.05 16.24
N ALA A 80 7.36 -1.82 16.22
CA ALA A 80 6.66 -1.25 17.38
C ALA A 80 5.19 -1.69 17.37
N SER A 81 4.72 -2.25 18.46
CA SER A 81 3.34 -2.71 18.62
C SER A 81 2.62 -1.89 19.70
N VAL A 82 1.45 -1.37 19.37
CA VAL A 82 0.68 -0.48 20.27
C VAL A 82 -0.81 -0.78 20.13
N THR A 83 -1.53 -0.80 21.25
CA THR A 83 -3.01 -0.84 21.24
C THR A 83 -3.57 0.56 21.51
N LEU A 84 -4.43 1.07 20.65
CA LEU A 84 -5.23 2.27 20.91
C LEU A 84 -6.59 1.86 21.45
N SER A 85 -6.84 2.14 22.74
CA SER A 85 -8.05 1.75 23.44
C SER A 85 -8.85 2.96 23.93
N GLY A 86 -9.82 3.38 23.12
CA GLY A 86 -10.67 4.52 23.47
C GLY A 86 -9.93 5.86 23.56
N VAL A 87 -8.85 6.03 22.78
CA VAL A 87 -8.02 7.24 22.78
C VAL A 87 -8.74 8.40 22.12
N ASN A 88 -8.73 9.57 22.74
CA ASN A 88 -9.25 10.80 22.13
C ASN A 88 -8.21 11.93 22.22
N ILE A 89 -7.52 12.18 21.11
CA ILE A 89 -6.52 13.24 21.00
C ILE A 89 -6.99 14.31 20.02
N ASP A 90 -7.11 15.55 20.50
CA ASP A 90 -7.48 16.71 19.68
C ASP A 90 -6.44 17.83 19.84
N VAL A 91 -5.42 17.79 19.01
CA VAL A 91 -4.28 18.75 19.00
C VAL A 91 -4.29 19.65 17.78
N ARG A 92 -5.46 19.85 17.16
CA ARG A 92 -5.59 20.66 15.94
C ARG A 92 -5.06 22.09 16.08
N ASP A 93 -5.10 22.65 17.28
CA ASP A 93 -4.63 24.01 17.59
C ASP A 93 -3.16 24.04 18.07
N LYS A 94 -2.46 22.91 18.06
CA LYS A 94 -1.10 22.76 18.61
C LYS A 94 -0.01 22.61 17.54
N GLY A 95 -0.36 22.57 16.26
CA GLY A 95 0.62 22.44 15.19
C GLY A 95 1.44 21.13 15.26
N LYS A 96 0.82 20.01 15.68
CA LYS A 96 1.44 18.71 15.78
C LYS A 96 0.47 17.57 15.40
N ALA A 97 1.01 16.38 15.13
CA ALA A 97 0.22 15.18 14.90
C ALA A 97 -0.34 14.64 16.22
N ALA A 98 -1.56 14.11 16.19
CA ALA A 98 -2.14 13.41 17.33
C ALA A 98 -1.38 12.11 17.63
N VAL A 99 -1.13 11.29 16.61
CA VAL A 99 -0.26 10.12 16.65
C VAL A 99 0.67 10.19 15.44
N SER A 100 1.97 10.04 15.66
CA SER A 100 2.98 9.98 14.59
C SER A 100 3.86 8.75 14.71
N THR A 101 4.28 8.20 13.56
CA THR A 101 5.25 7.12 13.48
C THR A 101 6.59 7.65 12.99
N THR A 102 7.71 7.10 13.45
CA THR A 102 9.07 7.50 13.09
C THR A 102 10.01 6.29 13.00
N GLY A 103 11.24 6.50 12.54
CA GLY A 103 12.27 5.46 12.37
C GLY A 103 12.11 4.69 11.07
N GLU A 104 12.93 3.65 10.88
CA GLU A 104 12.99 2.84 9.66
C GLU A 104 12.29 1.48 9.79
N GLY A 105 11.79 1.15 10.98
CA GLY A 105 11.10 -0.11 11.27
C GLY A 105 9.60 -0.05 11.00
N ASN A 106 8.91 -1.13 11.33
CA ASN A 106 7.49 -1.28 11.15
C ASN A 106 6.71 -0.81 12.39
N VAL A 107 5.49 -0.36 12.18
CA VAL A 107 4.56 -0.02 13.26
C VAL A 107 3.27 -0.81 13.09
N SER A 108 2.83 -1.47 14.15
CA SER A 108 1.55 -2.18 14.23
C SER A 108 0.66 -1.53 15.28
N ILE A 109 -0.52 -1.12 14.88
CA ILE A 109 -1.53 -0.54 15.76
C ILE A 109 -2.73 -1.49 15.81
N GLU A 110 -3.00 -2.02 17.00
CA GLU A 110 -4.22 -2.74 17.31
C GLU A 110 -5.28 -1.76 17.80
N LEU A 111 -6.50 -1.90 17.28
CA LEU A 111 -7.62 -1.07 17.69
C LEU A 111 -8.46 -1.79 18.74
N ASN A 112 -8.82 -1.08 19.81
CA ASN A 112 -9.74 -1.57 20.82
C ASN A 112 -10.70 -0.44 21.22
N GLY A 113 -12.00 -0.67 21.07
CA GLY A 113 -13.00 0.39 21.30
C GLY A 113 -12.88 1.53 20.29
N GLY A 114 -13.42 2.68 20.61
CA GLY A 114 -13.50 3.84 19.70
C GLY A 114 -12.42 4.89 19.96
N SER A 115 -11.46 5.05 19.06
CA SER A 115 -10.40 6.06 19.13
C SER A 115 -10.62 7.20 18.15
N THR A 116 -10.24 8.41 18.53
CA THR A 116 -10.39 9.65 17.75
C THR A 116 -9.08 10.43 17.76
N LEU A 117 -8.58 10.77 16.58
CA LEU A 117 -7.34 11.53 16.38
C LEU A 117 -7.62 12.77 15.53
N ARG A 118 -7.24 13.94 16.02
CA ARG A 118 -7.36 15.24 15.30
C ARG A 118 -6.07 15.98 15.38
N SER A 119 -5.43 16.21 14.26
CA SER A 119 -4.10 16.79 14.15
C SER A 119 -4.12 18.24 13.70
N GLY A 120 -2.99 18.94 13.92
CA GLY A 120 -2.78 20.32 13.52
C GLY A 120 -2.65 20.49 12.00
N TYR A 121 -2.56 21.73 11.55
CA TYR A 121 -2.72 22.21 10.18
C TYR A 121 -2.00 21.40 9.11
N GLU A 122 -0.72 21.07 9.29
CA GLU A 122 0.13 20.38 8.32
C GLU A 122 0.22 18.86 8.54
N HIS A 123 -0.39 18.35 9.60
CA HIS A 123 -0.20 16.99 10.09
C HIS A 123 -1.34 16.06 9.73
N ALA A 124 -1.01 14.78 9.47
CA ALA A 124 -2.03 13.75 9.31
C ALA A 124 -2.63 13.35 10.66
N GLY A 125 -3.89 12.87 10.64
CA GLY A 125 -4.58 12.41 11.84
C GLY A 125 -3.84 11.27 12.54
N LEU A 126 -3.46 10.24 11.77
CA LEU A 126 -2.44 9.25 12.09
C LEU A 126 -1.30 9.44 11.08
N GLU A 127 -0.23 10.06 11.54
CA GLU A 127 0.85 10.52 10.67
C GLU A 127 1.92 9.45 10.50
N LYS A 128 2.13 9.04 9.25
CA LYS A 128 3.13 8.04 8.89
C LYS A 128 4.40 8.70 8.36
N ASN A 129 5.44 8.70 9.18
CA ASN A 129 6.76 9.21 8.84
C ASN A 129 7.87 8.15 8.95
N ASN A 130 7.54 6.90 9.36
CA ASN A 130 8.52 5.82 9.41
C ASN A 130 8.83 5.26 8.01
N GLY A 131 10.05 4.74 7.81
CA GLY A 131 10.47 4.12 6.54
C GLY A 131 9.79 2.76 6.28
N GLY A 132 9.51 1.98 7.33
CA GLY A 132 8.84 0.69 7.25
C GLY A 132 7.32 0.79 7.04
N SER A 133 6.59 -0.26 7.36
CA SER A 133 5.13 -0.33 7.23
C SER A 133 4.40 0.31 8.42
N LEU A 134 3.16 0.74 8.16
CA LEU A 134 2.14 1.01 9.17
C LEU A 134 0.99 0.02 8.97
N THR A 135 0.75 -0.82 9.95
CA THR A 135 -0.37 -1.78 9.95
C THR A 135 -1.42 -1.35 10.97
N ILE A 136 -2.67 -1.32 10.55
CA ILE A 136 -3.84 -1.12 11.44
C ILE A 136 -4.64 -2.42 11.44
N ALA A 137 -4.79 -3.01 12.61
CA ALA A 137 -5.47 -4.27 12.85
C ALA A 137 -6.57 -4.14 13.90
N ASP A 138 -7.44 -5.13 13.94
CA ASP A 138 -8.51 -5.27 14.93
C ASP A 138 -8.87 -6.76 15.05
N GLU A 139 -8.13 -7.47 15.89
CA GLU A 139 -8.32 -8.91 16.07
C GLU A 139 -9.65 -9.24 16.75
N ASP A 140 -10.07 -8.42 17.71
CA ASP A 140 -11.30 -8.60 18.49
C ASP A 140 -12.56 -8.11 17.77
N LYS A 141 -12.43 -7.44 16.63
CA LYS A 141 -13.52 -6.87 15.80
C LYS A 141 -14.41 -5.86 16.54
N ASN A 142 -13.86 -5.16 17.52
CA ASN A 142 -14.53 -4.14 18.32
C ASN A 142 -13.93 -2.74 18.14
N GLY A 143 -12.79 -2.64 17.47
CA GLY A 143 -11.98 -1.46 17.32
C GLY A 143 -12.51 -0.50 16.26
N LYS A 144 -12.44 0.79 16.57
CA LYS A 144 -12.78 1.88 15.65
C LYS A 144 -11.74 2.98 15.75
N LEU A 145 -11.34 3.52 14.60
CA LEU A 145 -10.46 4.67 14.51
C LEU A 145 -11.12 5.73 13.63
N THR A 146 -11.26 6.95 14.15
CA THR A 146 -11.58 8.11 13.34
C THR A 146 -10.40 9.07 13.36
N ALA A 147 -9.78 9.29 12.20
CA ALA A 147 -8.60 10.13 12.07
C ALA A 147 -8.87 11.31 11.15
N TRP A 148 -8.75 12.54 11.69
CA TRP A 148 -8.85 13.79 10.94
C TRP A 148 -7.47 14.40 10.75
N GLY A 149 -7.05 14.56 9.52
CA GLY A 149 -5.91 15.41 9.19
C GLY A 149 -6.20 16.88 9.37
N GLY A 150 -5.14 17.66 9.58
CA GLY A 150 -5.19 19.11 9.42
C GLY A 150 -5.42 19.49 7.96
N GLN A 151 -5.49 20.79 7.65
CA GLN A 151 -5.89 21.23 6.29
C GLN A 151 -5.01 20.67 5.16
N GLN A 152 -3.72 20.38 5.44
CA GLN A 152 -2.75 19.87 4.48
C GLN A 152 -2.30 18.41 4.76
N GLY A 153 -2.81 17.80 5.81
CA GLY A 153 -2.48 16.43 6.22
C GLY A 153 -3.54 15.42 5.84
N ALA A 154 -3.13 14.19 5.55
CA ALA A 154 -4.04 13.06 5.32
C ALA A 154 -4.83 12.70 6.59
N GLY A 155 -5.94 11.99 6.43
CA GLY A 155 -6.59 11.35 7.57
C GLY A 155 -5.64 10.31 8.20
N ILE A 156 -5.13 9.40 7.36
CA ILE A 156 -4.08 8.43 7.70
C ILE A 156 -3.02 8.49 6.61
N GLY A 157 -1.77 8.80 6.95
CA GLY A 157 -0.69 8.84 5.98
C GLY A 157 0.23 10.05 6.12
N GLY A 158 0.52 10.75 5.03
CA GLY A 158 1.47 11.85 5.01
C GLY A 158 0.92 13.16 5.59
N GLY A 159 1.77 13.92 6.26
CA GLY A 159 1.58 15.34 6.51
C GLY A 159 1.83 16.17 5.24
N SER A 160 1.81 17.49 5.35
CA SER A 160 2.07 18.41 4.22
C SER A 160 3.40 18.11 3.54
N GLY A 161 3.40 17.97 2.20
CA GLY A 161 4.58 17.65 1.39
C GLY A 161 5.11 16.22 1.57
N LYS A 162 4.36 15.32 2.22
CA LYS A 162 4.79 13.95 2.50
C LYS A 162 3.89 12.92 1.83
N ASP A 163 4.53 11.86 1.35
CA ASP A 163 3.85 10.68 0.83
C ASP A 163 3.19 9.88 1.97
N GLY A 164 2.09 9.21 1.65
CA GLY A 164 1.51 8.17 2.50
C GLY A 164 1.74 6.81 1.85
N SER A 165 2.74 6.08 2.31
CA SER A 165 3.12 4.82 1.68
C SER A 165 3.27 3.67 2.67
N ASN A 166 3.22 2.41 2.18
CA ASN A 166 3.34 1.20 2.98
C ASN A 166 2.31 1.14 4.12
N ILE A 167 1.04 1.41 3.80
CA ILE A 167 -0.08 1.41 4.75
C ILE A 167 -0.91 0.13 4.54
N PHE A 168 -1.12 -0.61 5.61
CA PHE A 168 -1.88 -1.86 5.62
C PHE A 168 -3.05 -1.76 6.59
N ILE A 169 -4.27 -2.00 6.12
CA ILE A 169 -5.47 -2.08 6.97
C ILE A 169 -6.02 -3.48 6.84
N THR A 170 -5.96 -4.23 7.94
CA THR A 170 -6.38 -5.64 8.01
C THR A 170 -7.69 -5.84 8.75
N GLY A 171 -8.13 -4.85 9.53
CA GLY A 171 -9.36 -4.92 10.31
C GLY A 171 -9.84 -3.56 10.83
N GLY A 172 -10.90 -3.59 11.62
CA GLY A 172 -11.45 -2.45 12.31
C GLY A 172 -12.42 -1.57 11.53
N GLY A 173 -13.07 -0.69 12.26
CA GLY A 173 -13.87 0.39 11.71
C GLY A 173 -13.02 1.66 11.52
N VAL A 174 -12.38 1.82 10.36
CA VAL A 174 -11.48 2.94 10.08
C VAL A 174 -12.21 4.03 9.31
N ASN A 175 -12.24 5.24 9.85
CA ASN A 175 -12.77 6.43 9.18
C ASN A 175 -11.66 7.49 9.07
N ALA A 176 -11.10 7.62 7.89
CA ALA A 176 -10.00 8.54 7.60
C ALA A 176 -10.50 9.76 6.82
N ILE A 177 -10.35 10.92 7.41
CA ILE A 177 -10.83 12.18 6.84
C ILE A 177 -9.60 13.08 6.59
N GLY A 178 -9.24 13.25 5.32
CA GLY A 178 -8.18 14.16 4.92
C GLY A 178 -8.57 15.62 5.07
N GLY A 179 -7.59 16.48 5.14
CA GLY A 179 -7.78 17.92 5.09
C GLY A 179 -8.20 18.42 3.70
N LEU A 180 -8.21 19.72 3.49
CA LEU A 180 -8.68 20.32 2.22
C LEU A 180 -7.84 19.90 1.01
N ALA A 181 -6.55 19.64 1.21
CA ALA A 181 -5.60 19.37 0.14
C ALA A 181 -4.93 17.98 0.22
N ALA A 182 -5.39 17.09 1.08
CA ALA A 182 -4.73 15.82 1.36
C ALA A 182 -5.69 14.65 1.22
N ALA A 183 -5.19 13.44 1.04
CA ALA A 183 -6.00 12.23 0.90
C ALA A 183 -6.71 11.85 2.21
N GLY A 184 -7.81 11.09 2.11
CA GLY A 184 -8.36 10.39 3.28
C GLY A 184 -7.34 9.41 3.82
N ILE A 185 -6.85 8.50 2.96
CA ILE A 185 -5.75 7.57 3.26
C ILE A 185 -4.70 7.75 2.16
N GLY A 186 -3.47 8.13 2.52
CA GLY A 186 -2.38 8.30 1.58
C GLY A 186 -1.61 9.60 1.74
N GLY A 187 -1.38 10.34 0.65
CA GLY A 187 -0.53 11.54 0.64
C GLY A 187 -1.14 12.77 1.30
N GLY A 188 -0.29 13.59 1.93
CA GLY A 188 -0.61 14.97 2.28
C GLY A 188 -0.64 15.88 1.07
N LEU A 189 -0.77 17.20 1.26
CA LEU A 189 -0.63 18.17 0.17
C LEU A 189 0.67 17.94 -0.58
N GLY A 190 0.62 17.75 -1.89
CA GLY A 190 1.78 17.45 -2.75
C GLY A 190 2.34 16.03 -2.62
N GLY A 191 1.84 15.24 -1.70
CA GLY A 191 2.30 13.87 -1.45
C GLY A 191 1.54 12.82 -2.25
N ASN A 192 2.24 11.73 -2.61
CA ASN A 192 1.66 10.56 -3.26
C ASN A 192 1.08 9.59 -2.24
N GLY A 193 0.10 8.77 -2.67
CA GLY A 193 -0.35 7.60 -1.93
C GLY A 193 0.11 6.33 -2.65
N SER A 194 0.96 5.52 -2.02
CA SER A 194 1.49 4.33 -2.69
C SER A 194 1.63 3.14 -1.74
N ASN A 195 1.62 1.91 -2.32
CA ASN A 195 1.70 0.68 -1.53
C ASN A 195 0.65 0.64 -0.41
N ILE A 196 -0.60 0.94 -0.73
CA ILE A 196 -1.71 0.92 0.22
C ILE A 196 -2.47 -0.40 0.04
N THR A 197 -2.60 -1.18 1.11
CA THR A 197 -3.31 -2.46 1.08
C THR A 197 -4.44 -2.48 2.08
N ILE A 198 -5.64 -2.80 1.63
CA ILE A 198 -6.81 -3.03 2.48
C ILE A 198 -7.27 -4.48 2.26
N SER A 199 -7.16 -5.30 3.30
CA SER A 199 -7.55 -6.71 3.26
C SER A 199 -8.76 -7.04 4.14
N GLY A 200 -9.20 -6.10 4.97
CA GLY A 200 -10.34 -6.29 5.87
C GLY A 200 -10.85 -5.00 6.50
N GLY A 201 -11.82 -5.13 7.39
CA GLY A 201 -12.41 -4.01 8.11
C GLY A 201 -13.51 -3.27 7.35
N LYS A 202 -14.02 -2.22 7.99
CA LYS A 202 -14.95 -1.25 7.39
C LYS A 202 -14.25 0.09 7.26
N VAL A 203 -13.83 0.44 6.05
CA VAL A 203 -12.97 1.59 5.78
C VAL A 203 -13.75 2.68 5.04
N GLY A 204 -13.90 3.83 5.69
CA GLY A 204 -14.33 5.08 5.09
C GLY A 204 -13.12 5.99 4.86
N ALA A 205 -12.90 6.40 3.62
CA ALA A 205 -11.82 7.32 3.28
C ALA A 205 -12.41 8.49 2.49
N THR A 206 -12.35 9.67 3.07
CA THR A 206 -12.96 10.87 2.50
C THR A 206 -12.00 12.04 2.55
N ASN A 207 -12.17 12.97 1.63
CA ASN A 207 -11.38 14.19 1.58
C ASN A 207 -12.29 15.44 1.50
N GLY A 208 -11.71 16.60 1.82
CA GLY A 208 -12.40 17.89 1.76
C GLY A 208 -12.58 18.43 0.34
N LEU A 209 -11.49 18.72 -0.39
CA LEU A 209 -11.56 19.38 -1.71
C LEU A 209 -10.69 18.75 -2.81
N ASN A 210 -9.38 18.57 -2.59
CA ASN A 210 -8.43 18.32 -3.69
C ASN A 210 -7.57 17.04 -3.53
N GLY A 211 -7.84 16.20 -2.55
CA GLY A 211 -7.17 14.90 -2.39
C GLY A 211 -8.07 13.73 -2.75
N ALA A 212 -7.48 12.60 -3.07
CA ALA A 212 -8.20 11.36 -3.26
C ALA A 212 -8.85 10.86 -1.96
N GLY A 213 -9.89 10.03 -2.07
CA GLY A 213 -10.36 9.27 -0.91
C GLY A 213 -9.23 8.36 -0.42
N ILE A 214 -8.69 7.52 -1.32
CA ILE A 214 -7.51 6.68 -1.08
C ILE A 214 -6.50 6.95 -2.19
N GLY A 215 -5.28 7.41 -1.85
CA GLY A 215 -4.23 7.67 -2.83
C GLY A 215 -3.53 9.01 -2.63
N GLY A 216 -3.40 9.82 -3.70
CA GLY A 216 -2.66 11.08 -3.67
C GLY A 216 -3.38 12.23 -2.99
N GLY A 217 -2.64 13.12 -2.33
CA GLY A 217 -3.09 14.46 -2.00
C GLY A 217 -3.21 15.35 -3.23
N GLN A 218 -3.53 16.61 -3.07
CA GLN A 218 -3.54 17.58 -4.16
C GLN A 218 -2.18 17.57 -4.88
N HIS A 219 -2.16 17.41 -6.21
CA HIS A 219 -0.99 17.22 -7.06
C HIS A 219 -0.24 15.90 -6.85
N GLY A 220 -0.71 15.02 -5.97
CA GLY A 220 -0.14 13.70 -5.74
C GLY A 220 -0.86 12.61 -6.53
N SER A 221 -0.11 11.57 -6.92
CA SER A 221 -0.63 10.39 -7.59
C SER A 221 -0.96 9.28 -6.59
N GLY A 222 -1.88 8.39 -6.98
CA GLY A 222 -2.18 7.16 -6.26
C GLY A 222 -1.67 5.96 -7.04
N SER A 223 -0.80 5.13 -6.45
CA SER A 223 -0.23 3.99 -7.15
C SER A 223 -0.06 2.76 -6.27
N ASN A 224 -0.07 1.58 -6.91
CA ASN A 224 0.09 0.31 -6.20
C ASN A 224 -0.87 0.17 -5.01
N ILE A 225 -2.17 0.38 -5.29
CA ILE A 225 -3.24 0.29 -4.29
C ILE A 225 -3.95 -1.06 -4.46
N THR A 226 -4.00 -1.85 -3.39
CA THR A 226 -4.62 -3.18 -3.41
C THR A 226 -5.77 -3.26 -2.41
N ILE A 227 -6.95 -3.66 -2.87
CA ILE A 227 -8.10 -3.97 -2.02
C ILE A 227 -8.48 -5.43 -2.26
N SER A 228 -8.27 -6.28 -1.26
CA SER A 228 -8.55 -7.72 -1.33
C SER A 228 -9.70 -8.17 -0.42
N GLY A 229 -10.24 -7.26 0.40
CA GLY A 229 -11.34 -7.57 1.31
C GLY A 229 -11.88 -6.34 2.03
N GLY A 230 -12.85 -6.56 2.91
CA GLY A 230 -13.49 -5.52 3.69
C GLY A 230 -14.64 -4.80 2.97
N GLU A 231 -15.23 -3.82 3.67
CA GLU A 231 -16.20 -2.87 3.14
C GLU A 231 -15.52 -1.51 2.99
N VAL A 232 -15.25 -1.06 1.78
CA VAL A 232 -14.47 0.15 1.50
C VAL A 232 -15.33 1.20 0.82
N ASN A 233 -15.40 2.39 1.42
CA ASN A 233 -16.06 3.55 0.83
C ASN A 233 -15.05 4.69 0.64
N ALA A 234 -14.64 4.93 -0.60
CA ALA A 234 -13.66 5.93 -0.97
C ALA A 234 -14.33 7.09 -1.73
N ILE A 235 -14.24 8.29 -1.19
CA ILE A 235 -14.84 9.49 -1.78
C ILE A 235 -13.75 10.53 -2.00
N GLY A 236 -13.48 10.86 -3.25
CA GLY A 236 -12.57 11.93 -3.63
C GLY A 236 -13.12 13.32 -3.36
N GLY A 237 -12.25 14.26 -3.11
CA GLY A 237 -12.55 15.67 -3.06
C GLY A 237 -12.95 16.25 -4.42
N ASP A 238 -13.34 17.51 -4.48
CA ASP A 238 -13.99 18.15 -5.63
C ASP A 238 -13.34 17.87 -7.00
N SER A 239 -12.04 17.71 -7.07
CA SER A 239 -11.30 17.52 -8.33
C SER A 239 -10.48 16.23 -8.36
N SER A 240 -10.82 15.24 -7.54
CA SER A 240 -9.95 14.11 -7.25
C SER A 240 -10.66 12.78 -7.42
N ALA A 241 -9.89 11.72 -7.58
CA ALA A 241 -10.43 10.36 -7.67
C ALA A 241 -10.95 9.87 -6.31
N GLY A 242 -11.92 8.93 -6.36
CA GLY A 242 -12.28 8.15 -5.18
C GLY A 242 -11.09 7.31 -4.70
N ILE A 243 -10.50 6.55 -5.63
CA ILE A 243 -9.26 5.78 -5.40
C ILE A 243 -8.29 6.14 -6.52
N GLY A 244 -7.09 6.64 -6.18
CA GLY A 244 -6.06 7.00 -7.15
C GLY A 244 -5.51 8.41 -6.96
N GLY A 245 -5.53 9.24 -8.02
CA GLY A 245 -4.94 10.57 -8.01
C GLY A 245 -5.76 11.63 -7.26
N GLY A 246 -5.07 12.54 -6.57
CA GLY A 246 -5.61 13.81 -6.15
C GLY A 246 -5.83 14.75 -7.34
N HIS A 247 -6.16 16.02 -7.09
CA HIS A 247 -6.27 17.02 -8.16
C HIS A 247 -4.98 17.05 -9.00
N THR A 248 -5.08 16.83 -10.31
CA THR A 248 -4.00 16.68 -11.29
C THR A 248 -3.10 15.44 -11.14
N GLY A 249 -3.39 14.57 -10.18
CA GLY A 249 -2.63 13.33 -9.99
C GLY A 249 -3.20 12.16 -10.82
N ASP A 250 -2.32 11.23 -11.16
CA ASP A 250 -2.66 9.98 -11.86
C ASP A 250 -3.07 8.88 -10.86
N GLY A 251 -3.83 7.90 -11.33
CA GLY A 251 -4.08 6.65 -10.62
C GLY A 251 -3.52 5.48 -11.41
N SER A 252 -2.57 4.72 -10.83
CA SER A 252 -1.95 3.60 -11.53
C SER A 252 -1.83 2.35 -10.65
N ASP A 253 -1.78 1.19 -11.30
CA ASP A 253 -1.55 -0.10 -10.64
C ASP A 253 -2.51 -0.35 -9.48
N ILE A 254 -3.81 -0.17 -9.72
CA ILE A 254 -4.86 -0.34 -8.73
C ILE A 254 -5.52 -1.71 -8.91
N THR A 255 -5.46 -2.55 -7.89
CA THR A 255 -6.02 -3.91 -7.91
C THR A 255 -7.14 -4.05 -6.89
N ILE A 256 -8.31 -4.48 -7.35
CA ILE A 256 -9.44 -4.84 -6.48
C ILE A 256 -9.77 -6.31 -6.72
N SER A 257 -9.45 -7.17 -5.74
CA SER A 257 -9.62 -8.62 -5.87
C SER A 257 -10.70 -9.21 -4.95
N GLY A 258 -11.28 -8.39 -4.10
CA GLY A 258 -12.35 -8.81 -3.18
C GLY A 258 -12.95 -7.64 -2.43
N GLY A 259 -13.87 -7.95 -1.51
CA GLY A 259 -14.57 -6.97 -0.69
C GLY A 259 -15.74 -6.28 -1.40
N GLU A 260 -16.44 -5.43 -0.64
CA GLU A 260 -17.46 -4.52 -1.14
C GLU A 260 -16.86 -3.12 -1.25
N VAL A 261 -16.59 -2.66 -2.47
CA VAL A 261 -15.89 -1.41 -2.71
C VAL A 261 -16.82 -0.41 -3.40
N SER A 262 -16.94 0.77 -2.81
CA SER A 262 -17.62 1.91 -3.39
C SER A 262 -16.63 3.05 -3.62
N ALA A 263 -16.40 3.41 -4.88
CA ALA A 263 -15.47 4.47 -5.24
C ALA A 263 -16.17 5.59 -6.00
N SER A 264 -16.15 6.78 -5.46
CA SER A 264 -16.79 7.97 -6.04
C SER A 264 -15.79 9.08 -6.25
N GLY A 265 -15.58 9.46 -7.50
CA GLY A 265 -14.84 10.69 -7.80
C GLY A 265 -15.60 11.94 -7.34
N GLY A 266 -14.86 12.98 -7.01
CA GLY A 266 -15.37 14.31 -6.84
C GLY A 266 -15.73 14.95 -8.19
N LYS A 267 -15.97 16.27 -8.23
CA LYS A 267 -16.27 16.94 -9.51
C LYS A 267 -15.13 16.73 -10.50
N SER A 268 -15.46 16.19 -11.67
CA SER A 268 -14.52 15.87 -12.74
C SER A 268 -13.41 14.85 -12.41
N GLY A 269 -13.31 14.30 -11.20
CA GLY A 269 -12.39 13.20 -10.85
C GLY A 269 -12.96 11.84 -11.21
N ALA A 270 -12.11 10.85 -11.46
CA ALA A 270 -12.54 9.47 -11.71
C ALA A 270 -13.06 8.80 -10.43
N GLY A 271 -13.94 7.79 -10.58
CA GLY A 271 -14.26 6.89 -9.46
C GLY A 271 -13.00 6.17 -8.98
N ILE A 272 -12.32 5.51 -9.93
CA ILE A 272 -11.00 4.88 -9.74
C ILE A 272 -10.09 5.36 -10.86
N GLY A 273 -8.92 5.92 -10.54
CA GLY A 273 -7.94 6.38 -11.50
C GLY A 273 -7.49 7.82 -11.26
N GLY A 274 -7.54 8.69 -12.29
CA GLY A 274 -7.01 10.05 -12.19
C GLY A 274 -7.94 11.07 -11.54
N GLY A 275 -7.35 12.10 -10.92
CA GLY A 275 -8.04 13.36 -10.66
C GLY A 275 -8.21 14.17 -11.95
N VAL A 276 -8.70 15.41 -11.85
CA VAL A 276 -8.82 16.32 -13.00
C VAL A 276 -7.48 16.40 -13.74
N TYR A 277 -7.47 16.22 -15.05
CA TYR A 277 -6.30 16.06 -15.93
C TYR A 277 -5.48 14.78 -15.71
N GLY A 278 -5.72 14.05 -14.63
CA GLY A 278 -4.97 12.82 -14.34
C GLY A 278 -5.48 11.62 -15.16
N LYS A 279 -4.59 10.67 -15.38
CA LYS A 279 -4.88 9.41 -16.07
C LYS A 279 -5.21 8.30 -15.09
N GLY A 280 -5.90 7.25 -15.56
CA GLY A 280 -6.07 5.99 -14.88
C GLY A 280 -5.47 4.87 -15.73
N GLU A 281 -4.50 4.12 -15.18
CA GLU A 281 -3.79 3.05 -15.91
C GLU A 281 -3.55 1.83 -15.01
N GLY A 282 -3.44 0.64 -15.59
CA GLY A 282 -3.11 -0.58 -14.82
C GLY A 282 -4.17 -0.98 -13.79
N ILE A 283 -5.45 -0.73 -14.06
CA ILE A 283 -6.54 -1.02 -13.11
C ILE A 283 -7.05 -2.44 -13.36
N THR A 284 -7.02 -3.27 -12.31
CA THR A 284 -7.43 -4.68 -12.34
C THR A 284 -8.56 -4.92 -11.37
N VAL A 285 -9.63 -5.59 -11.82
CA VAL A 285 -10.70 -6.09 -10.97
C VAL A 285 -10.82 -7.59 -11.13
N SER A 286 -10.71 -8.33 -10.02
CA SER A 286 -10.60 -9.79 -10.04
C SER A 286 -11.32 -10.44 -8.85
N GLY A 287 -11.27 -11.76 -8.77
CA GLY A 287 -11.84 -12.51 -7.63
C GLY A 287 -13.33 -12.27 -7.45
N ASN A 288 -13.76 -12.18 -6.20
CA ASN A 288 -15.16 -11.95 -5.83
C ASN A 288 -15.48 -10.47 -5.55
N ALA A 289 -14.71 -9.54 -6.12
CA ALA A 289 -14.91 -8.11 -5.92
C ALA A 289 -16.34 -7.66 -6.23
N GLN A 290 -16.94 -6.92 -5.31
CA GLN A 290 -18.23 -6.24 -5.49
C GLN A 290 -17.95 -4.74 -5.59
N LEU A 291 -17.75 -4.26 -6.84
CA LEU A 291 -17.31 -2.89 -7.08
C LEU A 291 -18.45 -2.01 -7.58
N LYS A 292 -18.64 -0.89 -6.91
CA LYS A 292 -19.49 0.21 -7.36
C LYS A 292 -18.62 1.41 -7.68
N VAL A 293 -18.73 1.93 -8.90
CA VAL A 293 -17.93 3.08 -9.32
C VAL A 293 -18.80 4.18 -9.89
N ARG A 294 -18.41 5.40 -9.60
CA ARG A 294 -19.03 6.60 -10.14
C ARG A 294 -17.95 7.67 -10.38
N GLY A 295 -17.82 8.11 -11.63
CA GLY A 295 -17.06 9.31 -11.95
C GLY A 295 -17.71 10.59 -11.45
N GLY A 296 -16.93 11.64 -11.34
CA GLY A 296 -17.40 12.94 -10.92
C GLY A 296 -18.21 13.65 -11.99
N ARG A 297 -19.12 14.50 -11.54
CA ARG A 297 -19.92 15.37 -12.44
C ARG A 297 -19.08 16.53 -13.00
N VAL A 298 -19.55 17.13 -14.07
CA VAL A 298 -18.99 18.37 -14.64
C VAL A 298 -18.81 19.46 -13.57
N GLN A 299 -17.67 20.15 -13.66
CA GLN A 299 -17.35 21.33 -12.86
C GLN A 299 -16.95 22.49 -13.78
N GLY A 300 -17.80 23.49 -13.93
CA GLY A 300 -17.53 24.60 -14.85
C GLY A 300 -17.34 24.09 -16.27
N ASP A 301 -16.22 24.43 -16.89
CA ASP A 301 -15.86 24.02 -18.25
C ASP A 301 -15.16 22.64 -18.32
N TYR A 302 -14.97 21.95 -17.18
CA TYR A 302 -14.34 20.62 -17.15
C TYR A 302 -15.37 19.52 -17.39
N GLY A 303 -15.01 18.50 -18.15
CA GLY A 303 -15.82 17.32 -18.40
C GLY A 303 -16.04 16.46 -17.15
N THR A 304 -16.85 15.42 -17.29
CA THR A 304 -17.06 14.41 -16.25
C THR A 304 -15.82 13.56 -16.03
N GLY A 305 -15.59 13.04 -14.82
CA GLY A 305 -14.62 11.97 -14.60
C GLY A 305 -15.16 10.62 -15.05
N ALA A 306 -14.27 9.71 -15.44
CA ALA A 306 -14.59 8.33 -15.74
C ALA A 306 -15.08 7.57 -14.50
N GLY A 307 -15.87 6.51 -14.68
CA GLY A 307 -16.11 5.53 -13.60
C GLY A 307 -14.80 4.88 -13.19
N ILE A 308 -14.09 4.31 -14.17
CA ILE A 308 -12.74 3.79 -14.06
C ILE A 308 -11.91 4.42 -15.19
N GLY A 309 -10.80 5.11 -14.88
CA GLY A 309 -9.98 5.75 -15.90
C GLY A 309 -9.52 7.15 -15.54
N GLY A 310 -9.55 8.07 -16.51
CA GLY A 310 -9.10 9.44 -16.33
C GLY A 310 -10.11 10.36 -15.66
N GLY A 311 -9.63 11.43 -15.06
CA GLY A 311 -10.48 12.56 -14.71
C GLY A 311 -10.84 13.41 -15.94
N GLY A 312 -11.86 14.26 -15.80
CA GLY A 312 -12.23 15.21 -16.84
C GLY A 312 -11.18 16.30 -17.01
N SER A 313 -11.11 16.84 -18.22
CA SER A 313 -10.24 17.98 -18.55
C SER A 313 -11.08 19.10 -19.17
N TYR A 314 -10.45 20.23 -19.50
CA TYR A 314 -11.16 21.36 -20.10
C TYR A 314 -11.89 20.94 -21.39
N GLY A 315 -13.22 21.04 -21.39
CA GLY A 315 -14.09 20.67 -22.52
C GLY A 315 -14.12 19.17 -22.85
N THR A 316 -13.52 18.29 -22.04
CA THR A 316 -13.38 16.88 -22.39
C THR A 316 -13.67 15.98 -21.18
N ASP A 317 -14.51 14.98 -21.37
CA ASP A 317 -14.76 13.93 -20.38
C ASP A 317 -13.53 13.04 -20.18
N GLY A 318 -13.35 12.52 -18.97
CA GLY A 318 -12.30 11.57 -18.64
C GLY A 318 -12.45 10.28 -19.44
N ALA A 319 -11.33 9.83 -20.02
CA ALA A 319 -11.32 8.59 -20.79
C ALA A 319 -11.63 7.38 -19.89
N GLU A 320 -12.65 6.63 -20.23
CA GLU A 320 -12.94 5.34 -19.60
C GLU A 320 -11.84 4.33 -19.95
N VAL A 321 -11.38 3.60 -18.97
CA VAL A 321 -10.46 2.48 -19.12
C VAL A 321 -11.20 1.20 -18.77
N GLU A 322 -11.18 0.22 -19.65
CA GLU A 322 -11.71 -1.09 -19.30
C GLU A 322 -10.75 -1.81 -18.36
N PRO A 323 -11.17 -2.14 -17.13
CA PRO A 323 -10.31 -2.87 -16.20
C PRO A 323 -10.08 -4.30 -16.68
N ASP A 324 -8.94 -4.88 -16.32
CA ASP A 324 -8.73 -6.31 -16.51
C ASP A 324 -9.69 -7.11 -15.61
N ILE A 325 -10.64 -7.79 -16.23
CA ILE A 325 -11.67 -8.58 -15.56
C ILE A 325 -11.51 -10.09 -15.79
N CYS A 326 -10.43 -10.52 -16.44
CA CYS A 326 -10.24 -11.92 -16.78
C CYS A 326 -10.04 -12.85 -15.59
N ALA A 327 -9.74 -12.31 -14.43
CA ALA A 327 -9.70 -13.03 -13.17
C ALA A 327 -10.93 -12.75 -12.28
N LEU A 328 -11.99 -12.17 -12.83
CA LEU A 328 -13.24 -11.94 -12.10
C LEU A 328 -13.99 -13.27 -11.97
N ASN A 329 -14.28 -13.69 -10.74
CA ASN A 329 -15.03 -14.90 -10.47
C ASN A 329 -16.52 -14.75 -10.84
N PRO A 330 -17.29 -15.84 -10.98
CA PRO A 330 -18.73 -15.78 -11.29
C PRO A 330 -19.57 -14.92 -10.33
N GLY A 331 -19.14 -14.78 -9.08
CA GLY A 331 -19.80 -13.93 -8.08
C GLY A 331 -19.35 -12.47 -8.07
N GLY A 332 -18.25 -12.13 -8.79
CA GLY A 332 -17.73 -10.78 -8.86
C GLY A 332 -18.54 -9.90 -9.82
N LYS A 333 -18.58 -8.60 -9.54
CA LYS A 333 -19.24 -7.62 -10.41
C LYS A 333 -18.67 -6.23 -10.31
N ILE A 334 -18.83 -5.47 -11.40
CA ILE A 334 -18.57 -4.02 -11.45
C ILE A 334 -19.86 -3.32 -11.87
N GLU A 335 -20.32 -2.41 -11.06
CA GLU A 335 -21.49 -1.58 -11.31
C GLU A 335 -21.07 -0.12 -11.54
N TYR A 336 -21.36 0.40 -12.72
CA TYR A 336 -21.08 1.78 -13.10
C TYR A 336 -22.34 2.64 -12.92
N TYR A 337 -22.19 3.76 -12.25
CA TYR A 337 -23.25 4.70 -11.98
C TYR A 337 -23.03 6.03 -12.70
N ALA A 338 -24.11 6.66 -13.13
CA ALA A 338 -24.01 7.99 -13.73
C ALA A 338 -23.46 9.03 -12.74
N PRO A 339 -22.74 10.04 -13.21
CA PRO A 339 -22.07 11.04 -12.37
C PRO A 339 -22.95 11.79 -11.36
N ARG A 340 -24.28 11.79 -11.56
CA ARG A 340 -25.24 12.46 -10.67
C ARG A 340 -26.14 11.49 -9.91
N SER A 341 -26.04 10.19 -10.18
CA SER A 341 -26.92 9.19 -9.55
C SER A 341 -26.41 8.76 -8.17
N SER A 342 -27.33 8.29 -7.34
CA SER A 342 -26.97 7.57 -6.12
C SER A 342 -26.46 6.18 -6.49
N MET A 343 -25.38 5.73 -5.84
CA MET A 343 -24.87 4.35 -6.02
C MET A 343 -25.73 3.29 -5.30
N SER A 344 -26.86 3.69 -4.71
CA SER A 344 -27.91 2.79 -4.24
C SER A 344 -29.06 2.59 -5.25
N GLY A 345 -29.03 3.33 -6.37
CA GLY A 345 -30.01 3.21 -7.45
C GLY A 345 -29.63 2.13 -8.48
N THR A 346 -30.26 2.19 -9.66
CA THR A 346 -29.96 1.29 -10.79
C THR A 346 -28.64 1.71 -11.45
N PRO A 347 -27.67 0.79 -11.64
CA PRO A 347 -26.45 1.10 -12.37
C PRO A 347 -26.72 1.31 -13.87
N ASN A 348 -25.92 2.16 -14.52
CA ASN A 348 -25.97 2.37 -15.96
C ASN A 348 -25.38 1.20 -16.76
N LYS A 349 -24.37 0.57 -16.21
CA LYS A 349 -23.65 -0.57 -16.80
C LYS A 349 -23.28 -1.52 -15.68
N THR A 350 -23.46 -2.81 -15.89
CA THR A 350 -22.97 -3.86 -14.99
C THR A 350 -22.09 -4.80 -15.79
N VAL A 351 -20.91 -5.08 -15.27
CA VAL A 351 -19.96 -6.06 -15.83
C VAL A 351 -19.87 -7.23 -14.84
N THR A 352 -20.10 -8.43 -15.35
CA THR A 352 -20.02 -9.68 -14.58
C THR A 352 -19.32 -10.75 -15.41
N ASN A 353 -18.87 -11.81 -14.76
CA ASN A 353 -18.42 -13.04 -15.41
C ASN A 353 -19.28 -14.20 -14.88
N PRO A 354 -20.58 -14.30 -15.29
CA PRO A 354 -21.53 -15.22 -14.66
C PRO A 354 -21.21 -16.70 -14.90
N THR A 355 -20.53 -17.02 -15.98
CA THR A 355 -20.17 -18.39 -16.37
C THR A 355 -18.74 -18.78 -16.03
N GLY A 356 -17.92 -17.82 -15.64
CA GLY A 356 -16.48 -18.01 -15.43
C GLY A 356 -15.68 -18.17 -16.74
N ASP A 357 -16.28 -17.82 -17.88
CA ASP A 357 -15.67 -18.03 -19.22
C ASP A 357 -14.59 -17.00 -19.56
N PHE A 358 -14.51 -15.91 -18.82
CA PHE A 358 -13.41 -14.98 -18.94
C PHE A 358 -12.19 -15.55 -18.21
N VAL A 359 -11.41 -16.32 -18.91
CA VAL A 359 -10.17 -16.93 -18.39
C VAL A 359 -9.01 -16.56 -19.30
N TRP A 360 -7.83 -16.47 -18.72
CA TRP A 360 -6.62 -16.32 -19.48
C TRP A 360 -6.34 -17.65 -20.24
N ASP A 361 -5.99 -17.55 -21.52
CA ASP A 361 -5.51 -18.68 -22.29
C ASP A 361 -4.17 -19.23 -21.70
N SER A 362 -3.61 -20.27 -22.30
CA SER A 362 -2.34 -20.86 -21.87
C SER A 362 -1.12 -19.96 -22.16
N GLY A 363 -1.33 -18.84 -22.81
CA GLY A 363 -0.29 -17.90 -23.19
C GLY A 363 0.55 -18.37 -24.37
N ARG A 364 0.82 -17.48 -25.30
CA ARG A 364 1.68 -17.68 -26.46
C ARG A 364 2.98 -16.91 -26.29
N VAL A 365 4.11 -17.53 -26.61
CA VAL A 365 5.40 -16.80 -26.70
C VAL A 365 5.35 -15.88 -27.91
N THR A 366 5.30 -14.58 -27.67
CA THR A 366 5.25 -13.53 -28.71
C THR A 366 6.63 -12.99 -29.04
N LYS A 367 7.55 -13.00 -28.05
CA LYS A 367 8.98 -12.73 -28.23
C LYS A 367 9.76 -13.86 -27.55
N PRO A 368 10.51 -14.69 -28.28
CA PRO A 368 11.38 -15.69 -27.64
C PRO A 368 12.49 -15.01 -26.84
N ALA A 369 12.86 -15.61 -25.71
CA ALA A 369 14.05 -15.19 -24.97
C ALA A 369 15.30 -15.52 -25.77
N THR A 370 16.29 -14.62 -25.76
CA THR A 370 17.64 -14.83 -26.29
C THR A 370 18.61 -15.12 -25.16
N CYS A 371 19.89 -15.25 -25.46
CA CYS A 371 20.90 -15.40 -24.42
C CYS A 371 21.00 -14.18 -23.49
N THR A 372 20.74 -12.99 -24.01
CA THR A 372 20.93 -11.72 -23.31
C THR A 372 19.64 -10.95 -23.06
N GLU A 373 18.62 -11.20 -23.87
CA GLU A 373 17.34 -10.49 -23.76
C GLU A 373 16.23 -11.39 -23.22
N LYS A 374 15.39 -10.82 -22.39
CA LYS A 374 14.15 -11.44 -21.96
C LYS A 374 13.22 -11.68 -23.14
N GLY A 375 12.54 -12.82 -23.15
CA GLY A 375 11.40 -13.06 -23.99
C GLY A 375 10.12 -12.52 -23.39
N VAL A 376 9.01 -12.64 -24.13
CA VAL A 376 7.68 -12.22 -23.69
C VAL A 376 6.69 -13.32 -24.03
N ARG A 377 5.89 -13.72 -23.05
CA ARG A 377 4.69 -14.54 -23.24
C ARG A 377 3.48 -13.63 -23.13
N THR A 378 2.59 -13.69 -24.11
CA THR A 378 1.33 -12.95 -24.10
C THR A 378 0.18 -13.91 -23.86
N TYR A 379 -0.67 -13.58 -22.92
CA TYR A 379 -1.92 -14.24 -22.62
C TYR A 379 -3.07 -13.42 -23.15
N THR A 380 -4.09 -14.05 -23.70
CA THR A 380 -5.31 -13.41 -24.16
C THR A 380 -6.49 -13.87 -23.32
N CYS A 381 -7.33 -12.95 -22.93
CA CYS A 381 -8.55 -13.25 -22.21
C CYS A 381 -9.63 -13.78 -23.15
N THR A 382 -10.14 -14.97 -22.92
CA THR A 382 -11.28 -15.50 -23.67
C THR A 382 -12.51 -14.61 -23.45
N GLY A 383 -13.18 -14.22 -24.52
CA GLY A 383 -14.38 -13.36 -24.45
C GLY A 383 -14.10 -11.87 -24.32
N SER A 384 -12.85 -11.44 -24.35
CA SER A 384 -12.44 -10.04 -24.28
C SER A 384 -11.24 -9.77 -25.19
N THR A 385 -10.92 -8.51 -25.44
CA THR A 385 -9.72 -8.10 -26.18
C THR A 385 -8.50 -7.88 -25.30
N HIS A 386 -8.63 -8.09 -23.99
CA HIS A 386 -7.54 -7.85 -23.05
C HIS A 386 -6.39 -8.85 -23.22
N THR A 387 -5.18 -8.32 -23.15
CA THR A 387 -3.95 -9.12 -23.16
C THR A 387 -3.08 -8.71 -21.96
N ARG A 388 -2.36 -9.69 -21.39
CA ARG A 388 -1.29 -9.43 -20.43
C ARG A 388 -0.01 -10.06 -20.90
N THR A 389 1.12 -9.54 -20.47
CA THR A 389 2.43 -10.08 -20.82
C THR A 389 3.17 -10.55 -19.57
N GLU A 390 3.98 -11.58 -19.74
CA GLU A 390 4.88 -12.10 -18.74
C GLU A 390 6.29 -12.18 -19.32
N ASP A 391 7.27 -11.70 -18.59
CA ASP A 391 8.68 -11.79 -18.99
C ASP A 391 9.16 -13.25 -18.89
N ILE A 392 9.75 -13.73 -19.97
CA ILE A 392 10.50 -14.99 -19.97
C ILE A 392 11.96 -14.63 -19.69
N PRO A 393 12.59 -15.14 -18.64
CA PRO A 393 13.98 -14.82 -18.33
C PRO A 393 14.90 -15.06 -19.51
N ALA A 394 15.93 -14.23 -19.67
CA ALA A 394 16.98 -14.46 -20.63
C ALA A 394 17.64 -15.82 -20.40
N LEU A 395 17.99 -16.50 -21.48
CA LEU A 395 18.50 -17.89 -21.43
C LEU A 395 19.93 -18.00 -20.91
N ASN A 396 20.64 -16.87 -20.79
CA ASN A 396 22.07 -16.76 -20.53
C ASN A 396 22.93 -17.55 -21.56
N HIS A 397 24.22 -17.31 -21.57
CA HIS A 397 25.12 -18.09 -22.41
C HIS A 397 25.42 -19.45 -21.75
N SER A 398 25.51 -20.49 -22.57
CA SER A 398 25.89 -21.84 -22.12
C SER A 398 26.85 -22.44 -23.10
N PHE A 399 27.93 -22.99 -22.59
CA PHE A 399 28.93 -23.71 -23.36
C PHE A 399 28.92 -25.23 -23.03
N ALA A 400 27.96 -25.67 -22.25
CA ALA A 400 27.84 -27.07 -21.82
C ALA A 400 27.73 -28.04 -23.01
N GLY A 401 28.55 -29.08 -22.99
CA GLY A 401 28.58 -30.09 -24.05
C GLY A 401 29.21 -29.64 -25.38
N GLN A 402 29.77 -28.44 -25.42
CA GLN A 402 30.55 -27.97 -26.57
C GLN A 402 32.04 -28.28 -26.34
N ALA A 403 32.81 -28.35 -27.41
CA ALA A 403 34.27 -28.50 -27.37
C ALA A 403 34.93 -27.28 -28.04
N TYR A 404 36.11 -26.94 -27.57
CA TYR A 404 36.96 -25.96 -28.29
C TYR A 404 37.37 -26.51 -29.62
N VAL A 405 37.25 -25.68 -30.65
CA VAL A 405 37.66 -25.99 -32.04
C VAL A 405 38.82 -25.07 -32.36
N SER A 406 39.94 -25.66 -32.85
CA SER A 406 41.08 -24.87 -33.27
C SER A 406 40.69 -23.93 -34.42
N ASP A 407 41.12 -22.69 -34.32
CA ASP A 407 40.87 -21.65 -35.36
C ASP A 407 41.86 -21.78 -36.49
N ASN A 408 42.84 -22.71 -36.40
CA ASN A 408 43.89 -22.96 -37.40
C ASN A 408 44.67 -21.70 -37.82
N ASN A 409 44.92 -20.82 -36.87
CA ASN A 409 45.59 -19.54 -37.09
C ASN A 409 47.00 -19.46 -36.48
N ALA A 410 47.56 -20.58 -36.05
CA ALA A 410 48.95 -20.68 -35.54
C ALA A 410 49.96 -20.39 -36.69
N THR A 411 51.02 -19.70 -36.35
CA THR A 411 52.18 -19.42 -37.27
C THR A 411 53.47 -19.90 -36.60
N CYS A 412 54.60 -19.84 -37.34
CA CYS A 412 55.91 -20.19 -36.75
C CYS A 412 56.37 -19.22 -35.63
N GLU A 413 55.71 -18.06 -35.52
CA GLU A 413 56.04 -16.97 -34.58
C GLU A 413 54.96 -16.69 -33.55
N GLN A 414 53.75 -17.25 -33.73
CA GLN A 414 52.60 -17.00 -32.84
C GLN A 414 51.79 -18.27 -32.61
N ASP A 415 51.40 -18.47 -31.34
CA ASP A 415 50.48 -19.54 -30.94
C ASP A 415 49.14 -19.33 -31.61
N GLY A 416 48.46 -20.44 -31.91
CA GLY A 416 47.11 -20.42 -32.44
C GLY A 416 46.08 -20.17 -31.37
N THR A 417 44.84 -20.06 -31.78
CA THR A 417 43.69 -19.98 -30.89
C THR A 417 42.68 -21.09 -31.16
N LYS A 418 41.91 -21.42 -30.13
CA LYS A 418 40.76 -22.29 -30.24
C LYS A 418 39.53 -21.62 -29.61
N THR A 419 38.42 -21.82 -30.26
CA THR A 419 37.15 -21.13 -29.89
C THR A 419 36.07 -22.14 -29.55
N ILE A 420 35.36 -21.88 -28.49
CA ILE A 420 34.10 -22.53 -28.12
C ILE A 420 32.96 -21.55 -28.33
N ARG A 421 31.84 -22.06 -28.83
CA ARG A 421 30.65 -21.21 -29.08
C ARG A 421 29.51 -21.58 -28.17
N CYS A 422 28.74 -20.58 -27.74
CA CYS A 422 27.51 -20.83 -27.02
C CYS A 422 26.64 -21.84 -27.80
N VAL A 423 26.00 -22.77 -27.13
CA VAL A 423 25.10 -23.80 -27.72
C VAL A 423 24.00 -23.19 -28.61
N ARG A 424 23.70 -21.92 -28.39
CA ARG A 424 22.72 -21.13 -29.18
C ARG A 424 23.36 -20.17 -30.19
N TYR A 425 24.64 -20.32 -30.45
CA TYR A 425 25.37 -19.45 -31.41
C TYR A 425 24.67 -19.40 -32.77
N GLY A 426 24.49 -18.19 -33.30
CA GLY A 426 23.76 -17.95 -34.54
C GLY A 426 22.25 -18.04 -34.47
N ARG A 427 21.68 -18.36 -33.29
CA ARG A 427 20.23 -18.40 -33.06
C ARG A 427 19.81 -17.25 -32.16
N GLY A 428 18.74 -16.55 -32.53
CA GLY A 428 18.22 -15.44 -31.75
C GLY A 428 19.24 -14.33 -31.48
N GLY A 429 20.16 -14.09 -32.40
CA GLY A 429 21.18 -13.04 -32.28
C GLY A 429 22.36 -13.37 -31.36
N CYS A 430 22.46 -14.60 -30.82
CA CYS A 430 23.57 -15.01 -29.99
C CYS A 430 24.88 -15.10 -30.78
N THR A 431 25.85 -14.27 -30.44
CA THR A 431 27.18 -14.23 -31.06
C THR A 431 28.30 -14.56 -30.06
N GLU A 432 27.94 -15.00 -28.86
CA GLU A 432 28.91 -15.24 -27.79
C GLU A 432 29.77 -16.46 -28.06
N LYS A 433 31.05 -16.24 -27.88
CA LYS A 433 32.09 -17.23 -28.01
C LYS A 433 33.17 -16.96 -26.95
N ASP A 434 33.85 -18.01 -26.54
CA ASP A 434 35.07 -17.89 -25.72
C ASP A 434 36.26 -18.39 -26.54
N THR A 435 37.36 -17.68 -26.51
CA THR A 435 38.57 -17.98 -27.32
C THR A 435 39.77 -18.01 -26.36
N VAL A 436 40.52 -19.08 -26.44
CA VAL A 436 41.76 -19.29 -25.67
C VAL A 436 42.90 -19.61 -26.61
N VAL A 437 44.16 -19.48 -26.12
CA VAL A 437 45.36 -19.90 -26.84
C VAL A 437 45.34 -21.42 -26.99
N ASP A 438 45.70 -21.93 -28.20
CA ASP A 438 45.68 -23.37 -28.51
C ASP A 438 46.96 -24.06 -28.09
#